data_fd77ba7c5181adc990d04867d4747f75
#
_entry.id   fd77ba7c5181adc990d04867d4747f75
#
_cell.length_a   1.000
_cell.length_b   1.000
_cell.length_c   1.000
_cell.angle_alpha   90.00
_cell.angle_beta   90.00
_cell.angle_gamma   90.00
#
_symmetry.space_group_name_H-M   'P 1'
#
loop_
_entity.id
_entity.type
_entity.pdbx_description
1 polymer ?
#
loop_
_entity_poly.entity_id
_entity_poly.type
_entity_poly.pdbx_seq_one_letter_code
_entity_poly.pdbx_strand_id
1 'polypeptide(L)'
;MEAIRLLIRRKDFRSKELHLLLFGRIKYPLQVLPSIPVSHTYMGWVSQAEELSQIYSAADVAVSASLYETFGQTLIEAQSCGCLPVSFGNSGQADIIRHKENGYLADYQSAESLADGIKWGLTEGKERVSPEAMRNEVMTKYSGKVVAGQYINLYTVSYTHLRAHET
;
A
#
# COMPACT_ATOMS: atom_id res chain seq x y z
N MET A 1 -3.65 -2.14 -14.59
CA MET A 1 -4.86 -2.56 -15.37
C MET A 1 -4.73 -3.98 -15.89
N GLU A 2 -3.57 -4.41 -16.43
CA GLU A 2 -3.41 -5.77 -16.96
C GLU A 2 -3.64 -6.87 -15.90
N ALA A 3 -3.17 -6.65 -14.65
CA ALA A 3 -3.44 -7.58 -13.55
C ALA A 3 -4.94 -7.87 -13.34
N ILE A 4 -5.79 -6.84 -13.41
CA ILE A 4 -7.26 -7.01 -13.30
C ILE A 4 -7.82 -7.81 -14.48
N ARG A 5 -7.35 -7.55 -15.71
CA ARG A 5 -7.75 -8.34 -16.88
C ARG A 5 -7.36 -9.81 -16.76
N LEU A 6 -6.17 -10.07 -16.16
CA LEU A 6 -5.70 -11.43 -15.88
C LEU A 6 -6.60 -12.18 -14.90
N LEU A 7 -6.98 -11.55 -13.79
CA LEU A 7 -7.90 -12.14 -12.80
C LEU A 7 -9.22 -12.58 -13.44
N ILE A 8 -9.78 -11.74 -14.32
CA ILE A 8 -11.03 -12.06 -15.03
C ILE A 8 -10.81 -13.17 -16.06
N ARG A 9 -9.73 -13.12 -16.88
CA ARG A 9 -9.40 -14.15 -17.88
C ARG A 9 -9.15 -15.52 -17.25
N ARG A 10 -8.49 -15.55 -16.10
CA ARG A 10 -8.21 -16.79 -15.33
C ARG A 10 -9.47 -17.32 -14.63
N LYS A 11 -10.57 -16.56 -14.63
CA LYS A 11 -11.80 -16.84 -13.89
C LYS A 11 -11.59 -16.92 -12.37
N ASP A 12 -10.54 -16.25 -11.85
CA ASP A 12 -10.32 -16.13 -10.43
C ASP A 12 -11.47 -15.36 -9.77
N PHE A 13 -11.98 -14.33 -10.47
CA PHE A 13 -13.16 -13.55 -10.08
C PHE A 13 -14.01 -13.21 -11.30
N ARG A 14 -15.33 -13.10 -11.10
CA ARG A 14 -16.21 -12.49 -12.10
C ARG A 14 -16.07 -10.98 -12.03
N SER A 15 -16.19 -10.28 -13.14
CA SER A 15 -16.05 -8.82 -13.19
C SER A 15 -16.97 -8.07 -12.22
N LYS A 16 -18.15 -8.61 -11.94
CA LYS A 16 -19.13 -8.06 -11.00
C LYS A 16 -18.78 -8.25 -9.51
N GLU A 17 -17.80 -9.09 -9.21
CA GLU A 17 -17.31 -9.34 -7.84
C GLU A 17 -16.20 -8.38 -7.45
N LEU A 18 -15.65 -7.65 -8.41
CA LEU A 18 -14.60 -6.67 -8.18
C LEU A 18 -15.13 -5.26 -8.37
N HIS A 19 -14.74 -4.37 -7.46
CA HIS A 19 -14.95 -2.93 -7.58
C HIS A 19 -13.63 -2.21 -7.30
N LEU A 20 -13.25 -1.27 -8.19
CA LEU A 20 -12.05 -0.47 -8.00
C LEU A 20 -12.41 0.90 -7.44
N LEU A 21 -11.79 1.25 -6.30
CA LEU A 21 -11.72 2.62 -5.83
C LEU A 21 -10.44 3.24 -6.37
N LEU A 22 -10.57 4.30 -7.15
CA LEU A 22 -9.45 5.00 -7.78
C LEU A 22 -9.38 6.41 -7.22
N PHE A 23 -8.22 6.81 -6.72
CA PHE A 23 -7.96 8.17 -6.27
C PHE A 23 -6.60 8.66 -6.74
N GLY A 24 -6.38 9.96 -6.64
CA GLY A 24 -5.21 10.61 -7.19
C GLY A 24 -5.43 11.19 -8.59
N ARG A 25 -4.37 11.64 -9.23
CA ARG A 25 -4.43 12.29 -10.55
C ARG A 25 -4.29 11.26 -11.67
N ILE A 26 -5.26 11.19 -12.53
CA ILE A 26 -5.19 10.43 -13.78
C ILE A 26 -4.94 11.41 -14.93
N LYS A 27 -3.86 11.21 -15.69
CA LYS A 27 -3.45 12.13 -16.76
C LYS A 27 -4.50 12.24 -17.88
N TYR A 28 -5.15 11.12 -18.23
CA TYR A 28 -6.16 11.03 -19.30
C TYR A 28 -7.39 10.26 -18.83
N PRO A 29 -8.21 10.84 -17.92
CA PRO A 29 -9.31 10.09 -17.29
C PRO A 29 -10.37 9.62 -18.31
N LEU A 30 -10.70 10.44 -19.31
CA LEU A 30 -11.66 10.08 -20.36
C LEU A 30 -11.23 8.89 -21.22
N GLN A 31 -9.94 8.59 -21.29
CA GLN A 31 -9.43 7.44 -22.03
C GLN A 31 -9.22 6.22 -21.13
N VAL A 32 -8.78 6.45 -19.88
CA VAL A 32 -8.42 5.39 -18.94
C VAL A 32 -9.66 4.77 -18.30
N LEU A 33 -10.56 5.58 -17.76
CA LEU A 33 -11.71 5.07 -17.00
C LEU A 33 -12.60 4.13 -17.82
N PRO A 34 -12.99 4.43 -19.08
CA PRO A 34 -13.80 3.52 -19.88
C PRO A 34 -13.11 2.19 -20.23
N SER A 35 -11.78 2.12 -20.12
CA SER A 35 -11.00 0.90 -20.42
C SER A 35 -10.92 -0.08 -19.23
N ILE A 36 -11.44 0.29 -18.08
CA ILE A 36 -11.43 -0.54 -16.87
C ILE A 36 -12.47 -1.65 -17.01
N PRO A 37 -12.08 -2.93 -16.88
CA PRO A 37 -12.97 -4.06 -17.19
C PRO A 37 -13.90 -4.46 -16.04
N VAL A 38 -13.92 -3.70 -14.95
CA VAL A 38 -14.74 -3.92 -13.75
C VAL A 38 -15.44 -2.63 -13.33
N SER A 39 -16.43 -2.73 -12.44
CA SER A 39 -17.05 -1.54 -11.87
C SER A 39 -16.01 -0.72 -11.09
N HIS A 40 -16.12 0.59 -11.14
CA HIS A 40 -15.15 1.46 -10.49
C HIS A 40 -15.77 2.78 -10.04
N THR A 41 -15.17 3.39 -9.03
CA THR A 41 -15.43 4.76 -8.59
C THR A 41 -14.14 5.55 -8.66
N TYR A 42 -14.15 6.70 -9.34
CA TYR A 42 -13.03 7.62 -9.38
C TYR A 42 -13.29 8.82 -8.49
N MET A 43 -12.49 8.96 -7.44
CA MET A 43 -12.62 9.98 -6.39
C MET A 43 -11.87 11.27 -6.72
N GLY A 44 -11.05 11.27 -7.78
CA GLY A 44 -10.19 12.41 -8.08
C GLY A 44 -9.03 12.59 -7.10
N TRP A 45 -8.60 13.82 -6.92
CA TRP A 45 -7.54 14.16 -5.98
C TRP A 45 -8.11 14.23 -4.55
N VAL A 46 -7.63 13.37 -3.68
CA VAL A 46 -7.99 13.31 -2.26
C VAL A 46 -6.80 13.76 -1.45
N SER A 47 -6.98 14.74 -0.55
CA SER A 47 -5.93 15.31 0.29
C SER A 47 -6.26 15.32 1.78
N GLN A 48 -7.52 15.09 2.13
CA GLN A 48 -7.94 15.05 3.52
C GLN A 48 -7.66 13.67 4.12
N ALA A 49 -7.00 13.62 5.27
CA ALA A 49 -6.63 12.36 5.94
C ALA A 49 -7.86 11.52 6.30
N GLU A 50 -8.95 12.16 6.70
CA GLU A 50 -10.22 11.51 7.02
C GLU A 50 -10.83 10.81 5.81
N GLU A 51 -10.83 11.47 4.65
CA GLU A 51 -11.34 10.92 3.42
C GLU A 51 -10.47 9.76 2.92
N LEU A 52 -9.13 9.89 2.97
CA LEU A 52 -8.19 8.80 2.66
C LEU A 52 -8.42 7.60 3.57
N SER A 53 -8.60 7.83 4.87
CA SER A 53 -8.85 6.74 5.82
C SER A 53 -10.14 5.99 5.54
N GLN A 54 -11.20 6.70 5.08
CA GLN A 54 -12.46 6.09 4.67
C GLN A 54 -12.28 5.23 3.41
N ILE A 55 -11.53 5.73 2.41
CA ILE A 55 -11.24 4.99 1.18
C ILE A 55 -10.50 3.70 1.49
N TYR A 56 -9.41 3.77 2.27
CA TYR A 56 -8.66 2.57 2.65
C TYR A 56 -9.48 1.60 3.51
N SER A 57 -10.28 2.12 4.45
CA SER A 57 -11.12 1.27 5.31
C SER A 57 -12.26 0.59 4.55
N ALA A 58 -12.70 1.15 3.42
CA ALA A 58 -13.72 0.55 2.56
C ALA A 58 -13.16 -0.50 1.60
N ALA A 59 -11.83 -0.58 1.45
CA ALA A 59 -11.17 -1.48 0.52
C ALA A 59 -10.57 -2.69 1.23
N ASP A 60 -10.67 -3.87 0.62
CA ASP A 60 -10.02 -5.08 1.11
C ASP A 60 -8.52 -5.09 0.80
N VAL A 61 -8.14 -4.56 -0.38
CA VAL A 61 -6.77 -4.57 -0.90
C VAL A 61 -6.40 -3.22 -1.48
N ALA A 62 -5.26 -2.68 -1.09
CA ALA A 62 -4.65 -1.49 -1.68
C ALA A 62 -3.51 -1.89 -2.63
N VAL A 63 -3.60 -1.49 -3.89
CA VAL A 63 -2.61 -1.83 -4.91
C VAL A 63 -1.76 -0.62 -5.24
N SER A 64 -0.45 -0.71 -5.01
CA SER A 64 0.53 0.24 -5.51
C SER A 64 1.38 -0.41 -6.61
N ALA A 65 1.19 0.02 -7.85
CA ALA A 65 1.95 -0.44 -9.00
C ALA A 65 3.11 0.53 -9.35
N SER A 66 3.60 1.27 -8.37
CA SER A 66 4.75 2.16 -8.53
C SER A 66 6.00 1.36 -8.89
N LEU A 67 6.70 1.79 -9.94
CA LEU A 67 7.94 1.15 -10.37
C LEU A 67 9.10 1.47 -9.42
N TYR A 68 9.08 2.65 -8.83
CA TYR A 68 10.06 3.08 -7.82
C TYR A 68 9.33 3.81 -6.70
N GLU A 69 9.61 3.41 -5.49
CA GLU A 69 9.05 3.99 -4.29
C GLU A 69 10.16 4.24 -3.28
N THR A 70 10.33 5.46 -2.84
CA THR A 70 11.37 5.79 -1.87
C THR A 70 11.07 5.21 -0.50
N PHE A 71 9.82 5.31 -0.07
CA PHE A 71 9.40 4.86 1.26
C PHE A 71 8.09 4.05 1.20
N GLY A 72 7.09 4.47 0.44
CA GLY A 72 5.80 3.78 0.33
C GLY A 72 4.77 4.22 1.36
N GLN A 73 4.64 5.52 1.57
CA GLN A 73 3.70 6.09 2.53
C GLN A 73 2.26 5.58 2.35
N THR A 74 1.79 5.44 1.11
CA THR A 74 0.46 4.91 0.77
C THR A 74 0.23 3.48 1.27
N LEU A 75 1.29 2.66 1.36
CA LEU A 75 1.21 1.29 1.87
C LEU A 75 1.05 1.29 3.39
N ILE A 76 1.75 2.19 4.09
CA ILE A 76 1.62 2.38 5.54
C ILE A 76 0.23 2.91 5.88
N GLU A 77 -0.28 3.87 5.11
CA GLU A 77 -1.63 4.39 5.25
C GLU A 77 -2.67 3.29 5.09
N ALA A 78 -2.56 2.46 4.05
CA ALA A 78 -3.44 1.31 3.83
C ALA A 78 -3.40 0.33 5.01
N GLN A 79 -2.22 -0.09 5.46
CA GLN A 79 -2.06 -0.97 6.61
C GLN A 79 -2.64 -0.37 7.90
N SER A 80 -2.49 0.95 8.11
CA SER A 80 -3.05 1.64 9.28
C SER A 80 -4.58 1.60 9.32
N CYS A 81 -5.21 1.45 8.16
CA CYS A 81 -6.66 1.31 7.99
C CYS A 81 -7.13 -0.15 7.89
N GLY A 82 -6.22 -1.12 8.02
CA GLY A 82 -6.54 -2.54 7.90
C GLY A 82 -6.68 -3.05 6.47
N CYS A 83 -6.33 -2.24 5.47
CA CYS A 83 -6.34 -2.58 4.07
C CYS A 83 -5.03 -3.29 3.68
N LEU A 84 -5.11 -4.48 3.07
CA LEU A 84 -3.94 -5.27 2.70
C LEU A 84 -3.18 -4.64 1.53
N PRO A 85 -1.90 -4.26 1.69
CA PRO A 85 -1.12 -3.71 0.60
C PRO A 85 -0.60 -4.81 -0.34
N VAL A 86 -0.67 -4.53 -1.63
CA VAL A 86 -0.07 -5.32 -2.72
C VAL A 86 0.79 -4.40 -3.57
N SER A 87 2.06 -4.68 -3.71
CA SER A 87 3.00 -3.83 -4.45
C SER A 87 4.12 -4.64 -5.08
N PHE A 88 4.90 -4.03 -5.98
CA PHE A 88 6.15 -4.62 -6.46
C PHE A 88 7.21 -4.60 -5.35
N GLY A 89 8.05 -5.65 -5.29
CA GLY A 89 9.04 -5.84 -4.22
C GLY A 89 10.46 -5.37 -4.58
N ASN A 90 10.63 -4.22 -5.26
CA ASN A 90 11.91 -3.81 -5.83
C ASN A 90 12.56 -2.57 -5.20
N SER A 91 11.91 -1.92 -4.25
CA SER A 91 12.44 -0.70 -3.59
C SER A 91 11.83 -0.54 -2.19
N GLY A 92 11.59 0.66 -1.69
CA GLY A 92 11.10 0.93 -0.33
C GLY A 92 9.85 0.16 0.10
N GLN A 93 9.09 -0.40 -0.83
CA GLN A 93 7.96 -1.27 -0.51
C GLN A 93 8.37 -2.53 0.26
N ALA A 94 9.57 -3.06 -0.02
CA ALA A 94 10.10 -4.26 0.64
C ALA A 94 10.47 -4.03 2.13
N ASP A 95 10.66 -2.77 2.52
CA ASP A 95 10.90 -2.41 3.93
C ASP A 95 9.60 -2.39 4.76
N ILE A 96 8.46 -2.23 4.08
CA ILE A 96 7.14 -2.11 4.71
C ILE A 96 6.39 -3.44 4.67
N ILE A 97 6.40 -4.12 3.52
CA ILE A 97 5.65 -5.34 3.28
C ILE A 97 6.53 -6.56 3.53
N ARG A 98 6.14 -7.40 4.47
CA ARG A 98 6.60 -8.79 4.59
C ARG A 98 5.65 -9.68 3.80
N HIS A 99 6.19 -10.31 2.74
CA HIS A 99 5.43 -11.10 1.77
C HIS A 99 4.58 -12.17 2.45
N LYS A 100 3.26 -12.10 2.25
CA LYS A 100 2.22 -12.98 2.81
C LYS A 100 2.07 -12.96 4.34
N GLU A 101 2.70 -12.00 5.03
CA GLU A 101 2.51 -11.79 6.47
C GLU A 101 1.65 -10.55 6.76
N ASN A 102 1.97 -9.40 6.13
CA ASN A 102 1.23 -8.16 6.29
C ASN A 102 0.90 -7.46 4.96
N GLY A 103 1.04 -8.18 3.85
CA GLY A 103 0.79 -7.72 2.50
C GLY A 103 1.45 -8.65 1.47
N TYR A 104 1.45 -8.27 0.20
CA TYR A 104 2.02 -9.07 -0.87
C TYR A 104 3.04 -8.28 -1.70
N LEU A 105 4.24 -8.84 -1.83
CA LEU A 105 5.26 -8.35 -2.74
C LEU A 105 5.21 -9.15 -4.04
N ALA A 106 4.81 -8.47 -5.10
CA ALA A 106 4.81 -9.00 -6.45
C ALA A 106 6.17 -8.80 -7.12
N ASP A 107 6.50 -9.66 -8.08
CA ASP A 107 7.68 -9.53 -8.91
C ASP A 107 7.64 -8.22 -9.70
N TYR A 108 8.81 -7.60 -9.81
CA TYR A 108 8.93 -6.29 -10.46
C TYR A 108 8.40 -6.31 -11.89
N GLN A 109 7.50 -5.39 -12.20
CA GLN A 109 6.84 -5.23 -13.49
C GLN A 109 6.01 -6.44 -13.97
N SER A 110 5.77 -7.45 -13.15
CA SER A 110 4.94 -8.60 -13.52
C SER A 110 3.47 -8.34 -13.21
N ALA A 111 2.66 -8.26 -14.25
CA ALA A 111 1.21 -8.16 -14.11
C ALA A 111 0.61 -9.46 -13.56
N GLU A 112 1.23 -10.62 -13.90
CA GLU A 112 0.87 -11.94 -13.41
C GLU A 112 1.05 -12.03 -11.90
N SER A 113 2.24 -11.67 -11.39
CA SER A 113 2.54 -11.69 -9.97
C SER A 113 1.70 -10.66 -9.18
N LEU A 114 1.41 -9.50 -9.80
CA LEU A 114 0.50 -8.52 -9.19
C LEU A 114 -0.94 -9.04 -9.12
N ALA A 115 -1.41 -9.77 -10.14
CA ALA A 115 -2.71 -10.43 -10.10
C ALA A 115 -2.77 -11.51 -9.01
N ASP A 116 -1.72 -12.32 -8.86
CA ASP A 116 -1.63 -13.32 -7.80
C ASP A 116 -1.67 -12.67 -6.41
N GLY A 117 -1.01 -11.52 -6.25
CA GLY A 117 -1.05 -10.73 -5.02
C GLY A 117 -2.44 -10.20 -4.69
N ILE A 118 -3.14 -9.65 -5.68
CA ILE A 118 -4.52 -9.17 -5.50
C ILE A 118 -5.44 -10.34 -5.14
N LYS A 119 -5.33 -11.47 -5.84
CA LYS A 119 -6.09 -12.69 -5.53
C LYS A 119 -5.82 -13.14 -4.10
N TRP A 120 -4.55 -13.27 -3.72
CA TRP A 120 -4.18 -13.66 -2.37
C TRP A 120 -4.78 -12.72 -1.32
N GLY A 121 -4.69 -11.40 -1.50
CA GLY A 121 -5.23 -10.41 -0.56
C GLY A 121 -6.75 -10.51 -0.40
N LEU A 122 -7.49 -10.79 -1.50
CA LEU A 122 -8.94 -10.94 -1.50
C LEU A 122 -9.43 -12.31 -0.97
N THR A 123 -8.52 -13.27 -0.79
CA THR A 123 -8.84 -14.65 -0.33
C THR A 123 -8.07 -14.97 0.94
N GLU A 124 -6.99 -15.74 0.84
CA GLU A 124 -6.18 -16.19 1.97
C GLU A 124 -5.67 -15.06 2.87
N GLY A 125 -5.24 -13.96 2.29
CA GLY A 125 -4.70 -12.80 3.02
C GLY A 125 -5.73 -12.18 3.95
N LYS A 126 -6.95 -12.00 3.44
CA LYS A 126 -8.08 -11.47 4.21
C LYS A 126 -8.45 -12.34 5.41
N GLU A 127 -8.26 -13.66 5.31
CA GLU A 127 -8.57 -14.59 6.39
C GLU A 127 -7.44 -14.72 7.42
N ARG A 128 -6.18 -14.56 6.98
CA ARG A 128 -4.99 -14.82 7.80
C ARG A 128 -4.44 -13.58 8.49
N VAL A 129 -4.52 -12.43 7.83
CA VAL A 129 -3.89 -11.21 8.31
C VAL A 129 -4.89 -10.41 9.14
N SER A 130 -4.58 -10.19 10.41
CA SER A 130 -5.39 -9.35 11.28
C SER A 130 -5.23 -7.86 10.93
N PRO A 131 -6.30 -7.15 10.58
CA PRO A 131 -6.27 -5.70 10.37
C PRO A 131 -5.76 -4.94 11.59
N GLU A 132 -6.14 -5.39 12.78
CA GLU A 132 -5.70 -4.80 14.04
C GLU A 132 -4.20 -5.00 14.28
N ALA A 133 -3.66 -6.19 13.98
CA ALA A 133 -2.23 -6.45 14.10
C ALA A 133 -1.42 -5.58 13.12
N MET A 134 -1.87 -5.40 11.88
CA MET A 134 -1.24 -4.49 10.91
C MET A 134 -1.24 -3.05 11.42
N ARG A 135 -2.40 -2.56 11.91
CA ARG A 135 -2.50 -1.22 12.47
C ARG A 135 -1.55 -1.02 13.65
N ASN A 136 -1.51 -1.95 14.59
CA ASN A 136 -0.64 -1.88 15.76
C ASN A 136 0.84 -1.85 15.35
N GLU A 137 1.23 -2.65 14.36
CA GLU A 137 2.59 -2.64 13.83
C GLU A 137 2.95 -1.27 13.22
N VAL A 138 2.07 -0.69 12.41
CA VAL A 138 2.25 0.65 11.84
C VAL A 138 2.39 1.70 12.93
N MET A 139 1.53 1.67 13.94
CA MET A 139 1.58 2.65 15.04
C MET A 139 2.87 2.55 15.86
N THR A 140 3.38 1.35 16.07
CA THR A 140 4.63 1.12 16.83
C THR A 140 5.89 1.48 16.05
N LYS A 141 5.85 1.44 14.72
CA LYS A 141 7.02 1.72 13.87
C LYS A 141 7.02 3.14 13.27
N TYR A 142 5.86 3.63 12.86
CA TYR A 142 5.75 4.80 11.98
C TYR A 142 4.89 5.93 12.55
N SER A 143 4.35 5.81 13.77
CA SER A 143 3.63 6.95 14.35
C SER A 143 4.55 8.16 14.54
N GLY A 144 3.99 9.36 14.38
CA GLY A 144 4.76 10.60 14.49
C GLY A 144 5.56 10.70 15.80
N LYS A 145 5.02 10.18 16.90
CA LYS A 145 5.72 10.14 18.21
C LYS A 145 6.97 9.24 18.16
N VAL A 146 6.86 8.07 17.54
CA VAL A 146 7.98 7.11 17.41
C VAL A 146 9.06 7.70 16.52
N VAL A 147 8.69 8.19 15.33
CA VAL A 147 9.62 8.80 14.38
C VAL A 147 10.30 10.02 14.97
N ALA A 148 9.56 10.92 15.64
CA ALA A 148 10.14 12.08 16.30
C ALA A 148 11.15 11.66 17.40
N GLY A 149 10.82 10.62 18.18
CA GLY A 149 11.74 10.06 19.18
C GLY A 149 13.04 9.53 18.59
N GLN A 150 12.97 8.84 17.45
CA GLN A 150 14.14 8.35 16.72
C GLN A 150 15.04 9.50 16.23
N TYR A 151 14.46 10.57 15.68
CA TYR A 151 15.21 11.75 15.28
C TYR A 151 15.87 12.47 16.48
N ILE A 152 15.15 12.66 17.59
CA ILE A 152 15.71 13.26 18.80
C ILE A 152 16.92 12.46 19.29
N ASN A 153 16.81 11.13 19.36
CA ASN A 153 17.90 10.26 19.76
C ASN A 153 19.11 10.39 18.82
N LEU A 154 18.87 10.39 17.50
CA LEU A 154 19.95 10.56 16.51
C LEU A 154 20.69 11.88 16.68
N TYR A 155 19.98 12.98 16.85
CA TYR A 155 20.60 14.29 17.08
C TYR A 155 21.34 14.37 18.41
N THR A 156 20.81 13.77 19.47
CA THR A 156 21.46 13.76 20.80
C THR A 156 22.80 13.00 20.74
N VAL A 157 22.84 11.82 20.08
CA VAL A 157 24.07 11.04 19.91
C VAL A 157 25.11 11.78 19.07
N SER A 158 24.70 12.39 17.96
CA SER A 158 25.60 13.17 17.10
C SER A 158 26.19 14.38 17.82
N TYR A 159 25.40 15.07 18.64
CA TYR A 159 25.85 16.24 19.37
C TYR A 159 26.84 15.89 20.49
N THR A 160 26.66 14.76 21.18
CA THR A 160 27.60 14.28 22.20
C THR A 160 28.94 13.84 21.61
N HIS A 161 28.93 13.25 20.42
CA HIS A 161 30.18 12.89 19.71
C HIS A 161 30.99 14.10 19.25
N LEU A 162 30.34 15.15 18.72
CA LEU A 162 31.02 16.38 18.33
C LEU A 162 31.72 17.06 19.51
N ARG A 163 31.07 17.13 20.68
CA ARG A 163 31.68 17.70 21.90
C ARG A 163 32.86 16.88 22.45
N ALA A 164 32.88 15.57 22.27
CA ALA A 164 33.97 14.72 22.76
C ALA A 164 35.27 14.90 21.93
N HIS A 165 35.22 15.53 20.78
CA HIS A 165 36.40 15.83 19.94
C HIS A 165 36.89 17.28 20.10
N GLU A 166 36.24 18.11 20.91
CA GLU A 166 36.63 19.52 21.17
C GLU A 166 37.41 19.69 22.49
N THR A 167 37.66 18.59 23.23
CA THR A 167 38.52 18.53 24.45
C THR A 167 39.78 17.72 24.22
#